data_f1b07d449ea142152fa440c15a864ddb
#
_entry.id   f1b07d449ea142152fa440c15a864ddb
#
_cell.length_a   1.000
_cell.length_b   1.000
_cell.length_c   1.000
_cell.angle_alpha   90.00
_cell.angle_beta   90.00
_cell.angle_gamma   90.00
#
_symmetry.space_group_name_H-M   'P 1'
#
loop_
_entity.id
_entity.type
_entity.pdbx_description
1 polymer ?
#
loop_
_entity_poly.entity_id
_entity_poly.type
_entity_poly.pdbx_seq_one_letter_code
_entity_poly.pdbx_strand_id
1 'polypeptide(L)'
;MAISRENRKKNRFMLSGAAKKNGFDMWRHSFTGYNKLTGAPRSFFIEFYIVNPGITQKEVSFGRNLLSVQDVKPSFFMVKAGSWGDDGKQLHSFLPIGDISINKRKLNIKSDSFLVTETELSGSVEVSFSQATNHPEYMCTSGSMSW
;
A
#
# COMPACT_ATOMS: atom_id res chain seq x y z
N MET A 1 11.94 2.89 -23.04
CA MET A 1 11.71 1.46 -23.40
C MET A 1 10.24 1.14 -23.25
N ALA A 2 9.59 0.61 -24.27
CA ALA A 2 8.17 0.27 -24.19
C ALA A 2 7.98 -1.02 -23.37
N ILE A 3 7.04 -0.97 -22.42
CA ILE A 3 6.70 -2.15 -21.61
C ILE A 3 5.98 -3.18 -22.50
N SER A 4 6.44 -4.42 -22.47
CA SER A 4 5.83 -5.49 -23.27
C SER A 4 4.37 -5.73 -22.86
N ARG A 5 3.55 -6.22 -23.80
CA ARG A 5 2.14 -6.55 -23.54
C ARG A 5 2.00 -7.59 -22.42
N GLU A 6 2.94 -8.51 -22.32
CA GLU A 6 2.96 -9.54 -21.28
C GLU A 6 3.24 -8.95 -19.89
N ASN A 7 4.25 -8.09 -19.76
CA ASN A 7 4.56 -7.42 -18.51
C ASN A 7 3.42 -6.51 -18.04
N ARG A 8 2.77 -5.83 -18.99
CA ARG A 8 1.58 -5.02 -18.70
C ARG A 8 0.46 -5.85 -18.11
N LYS A 9 0.22 -7.05 -18.59
CA LYS A 9 -0.78 -7.97 -18.03
C LYS A 9 -0.41 -8.45 -16.63
N LYS A 10 0.86 -8.70 -16.37
CA LYS A 10 1.35 -9.17 -15.06
C LYS A 10 1.32 -8.10 -13.99
N ASN A 11 1.53 -6.84 -14.36
CA ASN A 11 1.64 -5.74 -13.40
C ASN A 11 0.29 -5.09 -13.04
N ARG A 12 -0.77 -5.40 -13.73
CA ARG A 12 -2.10 -4.86 -13.45
C ARG A 12 -2.74 -5.49 -12.21
N PHE A 13 -3.77 -4.84 -11.69
CA PHE A 13 -4.64 -5.42 -10.68
C PHE A 13 -5.26 -6.75 -11.15
N MET A 14 -5.08 -7.81 -10.38
CA MET A 14 -5.36 -9.19 -10.79
C MET A 14 -6.56 -9.82 -10.07
N LEU A 15 -7.02 -9.27 -8.96
CA LEU A 15 -8.11 -9.85 -8.20
C LEU A 15 -9.44 -9.80 -8.97
N SER A 16 -10.13 -10.93 -9.01
CA SER A 16 -11.43 -11.07 -9.67
C SER A 16 -12.32 -12.06 -8.93
N GLY A 17 -13.63 -11.97 -9.12
CA GLY A 17 -14.59 -12.91 -8.53
C GLY A 17 -14.46 -13.03 -7.02
N ALA A 18 -14.43 -14.24 -6.50
CA ALA A 18 -14.33 -14.54 -5.08
C ALA A 18 -13.03 -14.02 -4.44
N ALA A 19 -11.94 -13.94 -5.20
CA ALA A 19 -10.66 -13.41 -4.72
C ALA A 19 -10.74 -11.94 -4.29
N LYS A 20 -11.70 -11.18 -4.77
CA LYS A 20 -11.94 -9.81 -4.28
C LYS A 20 -12.42 -9.74 -2.84
N LYS A 21 -13.05 -10.80 -2.34
CA LYS A 21 -13.55 -10.89 -0.96
C LYS A 21 -12.60 -11.64 -0.02
N ASN A 22 -11.67 -12.41 -0.57
CA ASN A 22 -10.77 -13.28 0.18
C ASN A 22 -9.35 -13.27 -0.39
N GLY A 23 -8.86 -12.12 -0.79
CA GLY A 23 -7.55 -12.04 -1.40
C GLY A 23 -6.91 -10.68 -1.28
N PHE A 24 -5.65 -10.65 -1.64
CA PHE A 24 -4.89 -9.41 -1.72
C PHE A 24 -4.06 -9.37 -3.00
N ASP A 25 -3.73 -8.18 -3.42
CA ASP A 25 -2.74 -7.92 -4.46
C ASP A 25 -1.69 -6.95 -3.93
N MET A 26 -0.47 -7.05 -4.44
CA MET A 26 0.65 -6.27 -3.93
C MET A 26 1.56 -5.80 -5.08
N TRP A 27 2.01 -4.57 -4.98
CA TRP A 27 3.05 -4.00 -5.86
C TRP A 27 4.21 -3.52 -5.01
N ARG A 28 5.41 -4.05 -5.28
CA ARG A 28 6.62 -3.70 -4.55
C ARG A 28 7.62 -2.99 -5.47
N HIS A 29 8.17 -1.92 -4.96
CA HIS A 29 9.26 -1.19 -5.58
C HIS A 29 10.42 -1.09 -4.60
N SER A 30 11.61 -1.42 -5.06
CA SER A 30 12.85 -1.34 -4.28
C SER A 30 13.88 -0.55 -5.07
N PHE A 31 14.62 0.31 -4.38
CA PHE A 31 15.65 1.12 -5.01
C PHE A 31 16.73 1.51 -4.01
N THR A 32 17.89 1.92 -4.53
CA THR A 32 18.99 2.48 -3.73
C THR A 32 19.02 3.98 -3.94
N GLY A 33 18.94 4.72 -2.83
CA GLY A 33 19.16 6.15 -2.81
C GLY A 33 20.54 6.47 -2.24
N TYR A 34 21.01 7.68 -2.49
CA TYR A 34 22.31 8.16 -2.00
C TYR A 34 22.11 9.45 -1.21
N ASN A 35 22.71 9.52 -0.03
CA ASN A 35 22.70 10.74 0.77
C ASN A 35 23.40 11.87 0.00
N LYS A 36 22.74 12.99 -0.19
CA LYS A 36 23.28 14.12 -0.95
C LYS A 36 24.52 14.76 -0.32
N LEU A 37 24.64 14.67 1.00
CA LEU A 37 25.77 15.27 1.74
C LEU A 37 26.95 14.31 1.86
N THR A 38 26.69 13.03 2.13
CA THR A 38 27.74 12.04 2.44
C THR A 38 28.03 11.09 1.28
N GLY A 39 27.11 10.99 0.29
CA GLY A 39 27.20 9.99 -0.76
C GLY A 39 26.89 8.56 -0.31
N ALA A 40 26.52 8.35 0.96
CA ALA A 40 26.27 7.03 1.51
C ALA A 40 25.01 6.40 0.87
N PRO A 41 25.09 5.13 0.41
CA PRO A 41 23.93 4.44 -0.14
C PRO A 41 22.98 3.97 0.95
N ARG A 42 21.70 3.92 0.62
CA ARG A 42 20.65 3.30 1.45
C ARG A 42 19.60 2.66 0.56
N SER A 43 19.18 1.47 0.95
CA SER A 43 18.09 0.77 0.25
C SER A 43 16.74 1.18 0.80
N PHE A 44 15.80 1.45 -0.10
CA PHE A 44 14.43 1.86 0.20
C PHE A 44 13.44 0.89 -0.41
N PHE A 45 12.24 0.89 0.13
CA PHE A 45 11.10 0.16 -0.43
C PHE A 45 9.84 1.00 -0.37
N ILE A 46 8.96 0.77 -1.34
CA ILE A 46 7.60 1.28 -1.37
C ILE A 46 6.71 0.13 -1.83
N GLU A 47 5.75 -0.24 -1.00
CA GLU A 47 4.86 -1.36 -1.25
C GLU A 47 3.42 -0.87 -1.16
N PHE A 48 2.58 -1.35 -2.07
CA PHE A 48 1.16 -1.08 -2.09
C PHE A 48 0.41 -2.41 -1.96
N TYR A 49 -0.54 -2.45 -1.04
CA TYR A 49 -1.37 -3.62 -0.79
C TYR A 49 -2.84 -3.25 -0.92
N ILE A 50 -3.59 -4.08 -1.61
CA ILE A 50 -5.05 -4.02 -1.60
C ILE A 50 -5.58 -5.33 -1.04
N VAL A 51 -6.40 -5.25 -0.01
CA VAL A 51 -6.91 -6.41 0.72
C VAL A 51 -8.42 -6.44 0.66
N ASN A 52 -8.98 -7.55 0.20
CA ASN A 52 -10.41 -7.81 0.13
C ASN A 52 -11.24 -6.66 -0.49
N PRO A 53 -10.89 -6.15 -1.67
CA PRO A 53 -11.55 -4.97 -2.24
C PRO A 53 -13.01 -5.18 -2.63
N GLY A 54 -13.46 -6.42 -2.68
CA GLY A 54 -14.85 -6.76 -3.00
C GLY A 54 -15.79 -6.82 -1.80
N ILE A 55 -15.29 -6.55 -0.58
CA ILE A 55 -16.14 -6.45 0.61
C ILE A 55 -16.84 -5.09 0.59
N THR A 56 -18.17 -5.11 0.66
CA THR A 56 -18.97 -3.88 0.67
C THR A 56 -18.91 -3.20 2.03
N GLN A 57 -19.10 -1.90 2.06
CA GLN A 57 -19.15 -1.14 3.31
C GLN A 57 -20.28 -1.62 4.24
N LYS A 58 -21.36 -2.12 3.68
CA LYS A 58 -22.46 -2.73 4.43
C LYS A 58 -22.01 -3.99 5.16
N GLU A 59 -21.24 -4.85 4.49
CA GLU A 59 -20.68 -6.06 5.10
C GLU A 59 -19.69 -5.70 6.22
N VAL A 60 -18.90 -4.68 6.04
CA VAL A 60 -17.97 -4.15 7.05
C VAL A 60 -18.74 -3.54 8.23
N SER A 61 -19.82 -2.80 7.98
CA SER A 61 -20.63 -2.17 9.02
C SER A 61 -21.37 -3.20 9.87
N PHE A 62 -21.85 -4.28 9.29
CA PHE A 62 -22.44 -5.38 10.04
C PHE A 62 -21.46 -6.03 11.01
N GLY A 63 -20.20 -6.08 10.69
CA GLY A 63 -19.19 -6.60 11.57
C GLY A 63 -18.93 -5.73 12.81
N ARG A 64 -19.37 -4.49 12.83
CA ARG A 64 -19.34 -3.64 14.02
C ARG A 64 -20.47 -3.97 15.00
N ASN A 65 -21.51 -4.63 14.54
CA ASN A 65 -22.60 -5.09 15.38
C ASN A 65 -22.22 -6.41 16.05
N LEU A 66 -21.37 -6.32 17.05
CA LEU A 66 -21.68 -6.81 18.37
C LEU A 66 -21.40 -8.24 18.73
N LEU A 67 -21.45 -9.19 17.90
CA LEU A 67 -21.44 -10.57 18.39
C LEU A 67 -20.32 -11.40 17.78
N SER A 68 -19.65 -10.89 16.75
CA SER A 68 -18.51 -11.58 16.18
C SER A 68 -17.58 -10.61 15.46
N VAL A 69 -16.78 -9.90 16.22
CA VAL A 69 -15.58 -9.20 15.69
C VAL A 69 -14.71 -10.16 14.88
N GLN A 70 -14.88 -11.45 15.09
CA GLN A 70 -14.16 -12.53 14.39
C GLN A 70 -14.60 -12.71 12.94
N ASP A 71 -15.81 -12.27 12.55
CA ASP A 71 -16.34 -12.45 11.20
C ASP A 71 -16.10 -11.23 10.30
N VAL A 72 -15.52 -10.15 10.82
CA VAL A 72 -15.19 -8.96 10.05
C VAL A 72 -13.92 -9.19 9.29
N LYS A 73 -14.03 -9.38 7.98
CA LYS A 73 -12.86 -9.42 7.11
C LYS A 73 -12.36 -7.99 6.89
N PRO A 74 -11.07 -7.75 7.07
CA PRO A 74 -10.50 -6.45 6.78
C PRO A 74 -10.60 -6.15 5.28
N SER A 75 -10.93 -4.90 4.96
CA SER A 75 -10.95 -4.39 3.59
C SER A 75 -10.28 -3.03 3.58
N PHE A 76 -9.12 -2.94 2.99
CA PHE A 76 -8.34 -1.71 2.99
C PHE A 76 -7.31 -1.68 1.87
N PHE A 77 -6.79 -0.50 1.62
CA PHE A 77 -5.56 -0.29 0.89
C PHE A 77 -4.46 0.15 1.88
N MET A 78 -3.25 -0.36 1.71
CA MET A 78 -2.12 0.01 2.56
C MET A 78 -0.93 0.42 1.71
N VAL A 79 -0.31 1.53 2.08
CA VAL A 79 1.02 1.92 1.60
C VAL A 79 2.01 1.64 2.71
N LYS A 80 3.04 0.87 2.40
CA LYS A 80 4.16 0.60 3.28
C LYS A 80 5.42 1.15 2.61
N ALA A 81 6.05 2.11 3.25
CA ALA A 81 7.26 2.73 2.73
C ALA A 81 8.33 2.84 3.81
N GLY A 82 9.58 2.81 3.42
CA GLY A 82 10.65 2.93 4.38
C GLY A 82 12.03 2.62 3.83
N SER A 83 12.95 2.41 4.76
CA SER A 83 14.33 2.08 4.44
C SER A 83 14.81 0.88 5.23
N TRP A 84 15.75 0.17 4.65
CA TRP A 84 16.44 -0.95 5.31
C TRP A 84 17.63 -0.44 6.13
N GLY A 85 18.04 -1.23 7.12
CA GLY A 85 19.16 -0.94 8.00
C GLY A 85 18.75 -0.79 9.46
N ASP A 86 19.70 -0.68 10.36
CA ASP A 86 19.48 -0.66 11.81
C ASP A 86 18.64 0.55 12.27
N ASP A 87 18.74 1.67 11.57
CA ASP A 87 17.96 2.89 11.77
C ASP A 87 16.83 3.05 10.73
N GLY A 88 16.50 1.96 10.05
CA GLY A 88 15.47 1.95 9.01
C GLY A 88 14.08 2.24 9.58
N LYS A 89 13.30 3.02 8.84
CA LYS A 89 11.90 3.33 9.17
C LYS A 89 10.96 2.46 8.36
N GLN A 90 9.86 2.06 8.99
CA GLN A 90 8.73 1.40 8.35
C GLN A 90 7.47 2.21 8.60
N LEU A 91 6.97 2.84 7.55
CA LEU A 91 5.80 3.70 7.60
C LEU A 91 4.62 2.96 6.97
N HIS A 92 3.56 2.74 7.73
CA HIS A 92 2.33 2.10 7.27
C HIS A 92 1.21 3.12 7.25
N SER A 93 0.58 3.31 6.10
CA SER A 93 -0.60 4.15 5.93
C SER A 93 -1.74 3.32 5.38
N PHE A 94 -2.88 3.31 6.09
CA PHE A 94 -4.09 2.60 5.70
C PHE A 94 -5.09 3.58 5.09
N LEU A 95 -5.66 3.20 3.96
CA LEU A 95 -6.61 4.01 3.20
C LEU A 95 -7.88 3.20 2.91
N PRO A 96 -9.05 3.84 2.95
CA PRO A 96 -10.28 3.20 2.48
C PRO A 96 -10.17 2.84 1.00
N ILE A 97 -10.69 1.69 0.62
CA ILE A 97 -10.69 1.25 -0.78
C ILE A 97 -11.37 2.27 -1.70
N GLY A 98 -12.42 2.93 -1.20
CA GLY A 98 -13.16 3.95 -1.96
C GLY A 98 -12.35 5.17 -2.36
N ASP A 99 -11.25 5.45 -1.66
CA ASP A 99 -10.36 6.58 -1.96
C ASP A 99 -9.31 6.25 -3.02
N ILE A 100 -9.29 5.01 -3.50
CA ILE A 100 -8.31 4.51 -4.45
C ILE A 100 -8.95 4.28 -5.81
N SER A 101 -8.36 4.87 -6.85
CA SER A 101 -8.71 4.63 -8.24
C SER A 101 -7.76 3.59 -8.84
N ILE A 102 -8.33 2.52 -9.38
CA ILE A 102 -7.56 1.39 -9.96
C ILE A 102 -8.05 1.12 -11.37
N ASN A 103 -7.12 1.09 -12.33
CA ASN A 103 -7.40 0.64 -13.69
C ASN A 103 -7.22 -0.89 -13.77
N LYS A 104 -8.20 -1.58 -14.34
CA LYS A 104 -8.18 -3.04 -14.46
C LYS A 104 -7.39 -3.57 -15.66
N ARG A 105 -7.01 -2.71 -16.59
CA ARG A 105 -6.35 -3.09 -17.85
C ARG A 105 -4.84 -2.91 -17.82
N LYS A 106 -4.36 -1.99 -17.01
CA LYS A 106 -2.94 -1.65 -16.87
C LYS A 106 -2.64 -1.21 -15.44
N LEU A 107 -1.37 -1.19 -15.06
CA LEU A 107 -0.95 -0.64 -13.78
C LEU A 107 -1.23 0.88 -13.78
N ASN A 108 -2.24 1.27 -13.04
CA ASN A 108 -2.55 2.67 -12.75
C ASN A 108 -3.38 2.69 -11.46
N ILE A 109 -2.73 3.08 -10.38
CA ILE A 109 -3.31 3.17 -9.05
C ILE A 109 -3.07 4.59 -8.56
N LYS A 110 -4.14 5.26 -8.18
CA LYS A 110 -4.10 6.66 -7.77
C LYS A 110 -4.90 6.91 -6.51
N SER A 111 -4.36 7.74 -5.64
CA SER A 111 -5.05 8.39 -4.52
C SER A 111 -4.66 9.86 -4.47
N ASP A 112 -5.14 10.59 -3.48
CA ASP A 112 -4.73 11.98 -3.25
C ASP A 112 -3.24 12.10 -2.88
N SER A 113 -2.64 11.03 -2.33
CA SER A 113 -1.28 11.03 -1.81
C SER A 113 -0.27 10.30 -2.67
N PHE A 114 -0.68 9.53 -3.67
CA PHE A 114 0.26 8.80 -4.53
C PHE A 114 -0.28 8.46 -5.91
N LEU A 115 0.64 8.21 -6.82
CA LEU A 115 0.39 7.69 -8.17
C LEU A 115 1.37 6.56 -8.48
N VAL A 116 0.84 5.43 -8.96
CA VAL A 116 1.62 4.28 -9.43
C VAL A 116 1.17 3.94 -10.83
N THR A 117 2.06 4.05 -11.80
CA THR A 117 1.83 3.66 -13.18
C THR A 117 2.98 2.79 -13.69
N GLU A 118 2.92 2.39 -14.95
CA GLU A 118 4.00 1.66 -15.60
C GLU A 118 5.31 2.47 -15.74
N THR A 119 5.23 3.79 -15.65
CA THR A 119 6.34 4.71 -15.91
C THR A 119 6.58 5.72 -14.79
N GLU A 120 5.68 5.81 -13.83
CA GLU A 120 5.75 6.81 -12.77
C GLU A 120 5.42 6.20 -11.40
N LEU A 121 6.21 6.55 -10.42
CA LEU A 121 6.00 6.27 -9.02
C LEU A 121 6.24 7.55 -8.25
N SER A 122 5.17 8.17 -7.78
CA SER A 122 5.23 9.42 -7.01
C SER A 122 4.25 9.40 -5.86
N GLY A 123 4.62 10.04 -4.75
CA GLY A 123 3.73 10.13 -3.60
C GLY A 123 4.42 10.43 -2.29
N SER A 124 3.66 10.29 -1.22
CA SER A 124 4.13 10.50 0.14
C SER A 124 3.35 9.67 1.14
N VAL A 125 4.01 9.35 2.24
CA VAL A 125 3.42 8.73 3.43
C VAL A 125 3.86 9.52 4.64
N GLU A 126 2.92 9.81 5.53
CA GLU A 126 3.17 10.43 6.81
C GLU A 126 2.48 9.63 7.91
N VAL A 127 3.22 9.29 8.96
CA VAL A 127 2.71 8.57 10.13
C VAL A 127 3.04 9.39 11.37
N SER A 128 2.01 9.86 12.07
CA SER A 128 2.18 10.59 13.32
C SER A 128 2.66 9.67 14.45
N PHE A 129 3.25 10.26 15.48
CA PHE A 129 3.68 9.51 16.65
C PHE A 129 2.51 8.76 17.32
N SER A 130 1.35 9.38 17.42
CA SER A 130 0.16 8.75 18.00
C SER A 130 -0.32 7.56 17.17
N GLN A 131 -0.27 7.63 15.84
CA GLN A 131 -0.61 6.50 14.98
C GLN A 131 0.37 5.34 15.17
N ALA A 132 1.67 5.61 15.23
CA ALA A 132 2.68 4.60 15.43
C ALA A 132 2.57 3.90 16.81
N THR A 133 2.24 4.64 17.86
CA THR A 133 2.10 4.10 19.23
C THR A 133 0.79 3.37 19.47
N ASN A 134 -0.29 3.75 18.79
CA ASN A 134 -1.59 3.10 18.91
C ASN A 134 -1.69 1.76 18.15
N HIS A 135 -0.76 1.49 17.27
CA HIS A 135 -0.72 0.28 16.45
C HIS A 135 0.64 -0.42 16.50
N PRO A 136 1.14 -0.79 17.70
CA PRO A 136 2.45 -1.43 17.84
C PRO A 136 2.53 -2.78 17.11
N GLU A 137 1.41 -3.44 16.89
CA GLU A 137 1.32 -4.71 16.17
C GLU A 137 1.74 -4.60 14.70
N TYR A 138 1.71 -3.42 14.12
CA TYR A 138 2.18 -3.18 12.75
C TYR A 138 3.67 -2.84 12.67
N MET A 139 4.35 -2.76 13.79
CA MET A 139 5.77 -2.43 13.87
C MET A 139 6.13 -1.17 13.06
N CYS A 140 5.19 -0.23 12.94
CA CYS A 140 5.42 0.98 12.20
C CYS A 140 6.10 2.04 13.06
N THR A 141 6.88 2.89 12.42
CA THR A 141 7.54 4.04 13.04
C THR A 141 6.83 5.33 12.64
N SER A 142 6.96 6.36 13.46
CA SER A 142 6.52 7.71 13.08
C SER A 142 7.51 8.34 12.11
N GLY A 143 7.03 9.19 11.24
CA GLY A 143 7.85 9.92 10.29
C GLY A 143 7.14 10.14 8.96
N SER A 144 7.90 10.61 7.99
CA SER A 144 7.39 10.85 6.65
C SER A 144 8.39 10.40 5.60
N MET A 145 7.89 10.04 4.44
CA MET A 145 8.67 9.72 3.26
C MET A 145 7.92 10.22 2.03
N SER A 146 8.62 10.84 1.12
CA SER A 146 8.11 11.22 -0.19
C SER A 146 9.04 10.75 -1.30
N TRP A 147 8.49 10.50 -2.46
CA TRP A 147 9.21 9.97 -3.60
C TRP A 147 8.71 10.51 -4.92
#